data_2f968a6e7d36a50bbd8d65533b9d7f81
#
_entry.id   2f968a6e7d36a50bbd8d65533b9d7f81
#
_cell.length_a   1.000
_cell.length_b   1.000
_cell.length_c   1.000
_cell.angle_alpha   90.00
_cell.angle_beta   90.00
_cell.angle_gamma   90.00
#
_symmetry.space_group_name_H-M   'P 1'
#
loop_
_entity.id
_entity.type
_entity.pdbx_description
1 polymer ?
#
loop_
_entity_poly.entity_id
_entity_poly.type
_entity_poly.pdbx_seq_one_letter_code
_entity_poly.pdbx_strand_id
1 'polypeptide(L)'
;MPEITPAMQPQLRSLYRLQWEEAQQAWVLLYPEGMVRLNVPAAEILKRCDGKNDVAGVIGDLERSFGGADLSADVYEFLTEAERRGWIEFPR
;
A
#
# COMPACT_ATOMS: atom_id res chain seq x y z
N MET A 1 15.48 -10.51 -7.42
CA MET A 1 14.55 -9.87 -6.49
C MET A 1 13.65 -10.91 -5.87
N PRO A 2 13.52 -10.91 -4.56
CA PRO A 2 12.57 -11.85 -3.97
C PRO A 2 11.15 -11.46 -4.39
N GLU A 3 10.40 -12.47 -4.76
CA GLU A 3 9.01 -12.28 -5.08
C GLU A 3 8.19 -12.02 -3.82
N ILE A 4 7.19 -11.17 -3.94
CA ILE A 4 6.25 -10.94 -2.86
C ILE A 4 5.36 -12.17 -2.74
N THR A 5 5.24 -12.70 -1.53
CA THR A 5 4.42 -13.87 -1.26
C THR A 5 3.24 -13.50 -0.37
N PRO A 6 2.17 -14.33 -0.36
CA PRO A 6 0.98 -14.00 0.45
C PRO A 6 1.24 -13.86 1.95
N ALA A 7 2.26 -14.50 2.47
CA ALA A 7 2.54 -14.47 3.91
C ALA A 7 3.41 -13.28 4.34
N MET A 8 3.95 -12.53 3.40
CA MET A 8 4.77 -11.38 3.74
C MET A 8 3.91 -10.24 4.26
N GLN A 9 4.46 -9.46 5.19
CA GLN A 9 3.73 -8.40 5.87
C GLN A 9 4.26 -7.04 5.42
N PRO A 10 3.56 -6.35 4.52
CA PRO A 10 4.04 -5.05 4.05
C PRO A 10 3.84 -3.97 5.09
N GLN A 11 4.79 -3.05 5.14
CA GLN A 11 4.76 -1.95 6.08
C GLN A 11 5.28 -0.69 5.40
N LEU A 12 4.62 0.43 5.64
CA LEU A 12 5.10 1.72 5.15
C LEU A 12 6.44 2.02 5.81
N ARG A 13 7.42 2.46 5.03
CA ARG A 13 8.72 2.80 5.60
C ARG A 13 8.61 4.05 6.46
N SER A 14 9.45 4.13 7.49
CA SER A 14 9.33 5.17 8.53
C SER A 14 9.48 6.59 8.02
N LEU A 15 10.13 6.80 6.88
CA LEU A 15 10.26 8.14 6.29
C LEU A 15 8.98 8.65 5.66
N TYR A 16 8.00 7.77 5.46
CA TYR A 16 6.79 8.10 4.73
C TYR A 16 5.60 8.14 5.66
N ARG A 17 4.68 9.08 5.39
CA ARG A 17 3.43 9.20 6.14
C ARG A 17 2.27 9.29 5.16
N LEU A 18 1.28 8.45 5.38
CA LEU A 18 0.05 8.48 4.59
C LEU A 18 -0.91 9.47 5.25
N GLN A 19 -1.40 10.44 4.50
CA GLN A 19 -2.23 11.50 5.06
C GLN A 19 -3.28 11.96 4.05
N TRP A 20 -4.47 12.27 4.56
CA TRP A 20 -5.50 12.91 3.76
C TRP A 20 -5.17 14.39 3.63
N GLU A 21 -5.17 14.89 2.41
CA GLU A 21 -4.87 16.29 2.13
C GLU A 21 -6.13 17.00 1.67
N GLU A 22 -6.69 17.84 2.54
CA GLU A 22 -7.96 18.49 2.30
C GLU A 22 -7.91 19.43 1.09
N ALA A 23 -6.84 20.18 0.95
CA ALA A 23 -6.70 21.12 -0.15
C ALA A 23 -6.69 20.43 -1.51
N GLN A 24 -6.20 19.21 -1.57
CA GLN A 24 -6.13 18.43 -2.81
C GLN A 24 -7.27 17.43 -2.95
N GLN A 25 -8.07 17.25 -1.89
CA GLN A 25 -9.12 16.23 -1.84
C GLN A 25 -8.59 14.87 -2.25
N ALA A 26 -7.44 14.50 -1.68
CA ALA A 26 -6.76 13.27 -2.03
C ALA A 26 -5.87 12.79 -0.90
N TRP A 27 -5.62 11.49 -0.87
CA TRP A 27 -4.58 10.93 -0.02
C TRP A 27 -3.22 11.21 -0.63
N VAL A 28 -2.25 11.52 0.22
CA VAL A 28 -0.89 11.77 -0.21
C VAL A 28 0.08 10.97 0.65
N LEU A 29 1.23 10.69 0.08
CA LEU A 29 2.33 10.06 0.78
C LEU A 29 3.37 11.15 1.00
N LEU A 30 3.55 11.54 2.26
CA LEU A 30 4.49 12.60 2.63
C LEU A 30 5.85 12.02 2.97
N TYR A 31 6.89 12.72 2.56
CA TYR A 31 8.26 12.38 2.90
C TYR A 31 9.07 13.67 2.98
N PRO A 32 10.32 13.63 3.52
CA PRO A 32 11.05 14.88 3.78
C PRO A 32 11.22 15.81 2.58
N GLU A 33 11.36 15.25 1.36
CA GLU A 33 11.59 16.07 0.17
C GLU A 33 10.32 16.45 -0.59
N GLY A 34 9.14 16.00 -0.13
CA GLY A 34 7.92 16.35 -0.84
C GLY A 34 6.76 15.42 -0.56
N MET A 35 5.88 15.30 -1.55
CA MET A 35 4.72 14.41 -1.42
C MET A 35 4.37 13.77 -2.76
N VAL A 36 3.73 12.60 -2.67
CA VAL A 36 3.17 11.92 -3.82
C VAL A 36 1.65 11.89 -3.65
N ARG A 37 0.94 12.40 -4.66
CA ARG A 37 -0.51 12.31 -4.66
C ARG A 37 -0.91 10.91 -5.12
N LEU A 38 -1.81 10.28 -4.36
CA LEU A 38 -2.22 8.91 -4.61
C LEU A 38 -3.62 8.87 -5.21
N ASN A 39 -3.85 7.90 -6.09
CA ASN A 39 -5.21 7.61 -6.51
C ASN A 39 -5.87 6.75 -5.43
N VAL A 40 -7.18 6.54 -5.55
CA VAL A 40 -7.94 5.81 -4.54
C VAL A 40 -7.42 4.38 -4.33
N PRO A 41 -7.19 3.59 -5.40
CA PRO A 41 -6.67 2.23 -5.20
C PRO A 41 -5.33 2.20 -4.46
N ALA A 42 -4.42 3.09 -4.81
CA ALA A 42 -3.11 3.14 -4.15
C ALA A 42 -3.24 3.46 -2.66
N ALA A 43 -4.08 4.45 -2.34
CA ALA A 43 -4.31 4.84 -0.96
C ALA A 43 -4.93 3.69 -0.16
N GLU A 44 -5.90 2.99 -0.76
CA GLU A 44 -6.57 1.88 -0.07
C GLU A 44 -5.62 0.73 0.23
N ILE A 45 -4.70 0.44 -0.68
CA ILE A 45 -3.69 -0.59 -0.43
C ILE A 45 -2.74 -0.13 0.68
N LEU A 46 -2.23 1.10 0.60
CA LEU A 46 -1.26 1.59 1.59
C LEU A 46 -1.85 1.71 2.98
N LYS A 47 -3.14 2.03 3.11
CA LYS A 47 -3.80 2.06 4.41
C LYS A 47 -3.71 0.74 5.16
N ARG A 48 -3.61 -0.36 4.43
CA ARG A 48 -3.58 -1.71 5.00
C ARG A 48 -2.18 -2.26 5.18
N CYS A 49 -1.16 -1.48 4.79
CA CYS A 49 0.25 -1.88 4.94
C CYS A 49 0.76 -1.42 6.30
N ASP A 50 0.32 -2.11 7.34
CA ASP A 50 0.58 -1.74 8.73
C ASP A 50 1.65 -2.60 9.41
N GLY A 51 2.26 -3.52 8.67
CA GLY A 51 3.24 -4.44 9.22
C GLY A 51 2.63 -5.61 9.97
N LYS A 52 1.32 -5.65 10.11
CA LYS A 52 0.59 -6.71 10.83
C LYS A 52 -0.22 -7.57 9.90
N ASN A 53 -0.86 -6.96 8.89
CA ASN A 53 -1.54 -7.71 7.85
C ASN A 53 -0.54 -8.30 6.90
N ASP A 54 -0.73 -9.57 6.51
CA ASP A 54 0.06 -10.10 5.41
C ASP A 54 -0.61 -9.72 4.08
N VAL A 55 0.07 -10.01 2.98
CA VAL A 55 -0.44 -9.66 1.66
C VAL A 55 -1.80 -10.31 1.42
N ALA A 56 -1.97 -11.58 1.82
CA ALA A 56 -3.27 -12.25 1.68
C ALA A 56 -4.36 -11.52 2.44
N GLY A 57 -4.06 -11.02 3.63
CA GLY A 57 -5.02 -10.24 4.43
C GLY A 57 -5.36 -8.92 3.79
N VAL A 58 -4.37 -8.23 3.24
CA VAL A 58 -4.59 -6.97 2.51
C VAL A 58 -5.53 -7.20 1.32
N ILE A 59 -5.26 -8.23 0.53
CA ILE A 59 -6.08 -8.56 -0.63
C ILE A 59 -7.51 -8.90 -0.20
N GLY A 60 -7.65 -9.78 0.79
CA GLY A 60 -8.97 -10.20 1.25
C GLY A 60 -9.81 -9.05 1.77
N ASP A 61 -9.19 -8.16 2.53
CA ASP A 61 -9.89 -6.99 3.07
C ASP A 61 -10.33 -6.04 1.97
N LEU A 62 -9.46 -5.80 0.99
CA LEU A 62 -9.81 -4.96 -0.15
C LEU A 62 -10.96 -5.56 -0.96
N GLU A 63 -10.91 -6.85 -1.21
CA GLU A 63 -11.96 -7.51 -1.99
C GLU A 63 -13.29 -7.45 -1.30
N ARG A 64 -13.31 -7.62 0.04
CA ARG A 64 -14.55 -7.47 0.81
C ARG A 64 -15.08 -6.05 0.77
N SER A 65 -14.18 -5.07 0.83
CA SER A 65 -14.56 -3.65 0.83
C SER A 65 -15.09 -3.18 -0.53
N PHE A 66 -14.66 -3.81 -1.60
CA PHE A 66 -15.00 -3.37 -2.95
C PHE A 66 -15.84 -4.40 -3.72
N GLY A 67 -16.69 -5.10 -3.01
CA GLY A 67 -17.73 -5.90 -3.65
C GLY A 67 -17.32 -7.25 -4.17
N GLY A 68 -16.21 -7.79 -3.71
CA GLY A 68 -15.80 -9.15 -4.06
C GLY A 68 -15.08 -9.30 -5.39
N ALA A 69 -14.64 -8.19 -6.00
CA ALA A 69 -13.84 -8.26 -7.21
C ALA A 69 -12.49 -8.92 -6.93
N ASP A 70 -11.94 -9.62 -7.93
CA ASP A 70 -10.61 -10.21 -7.80
C ASP A 70 -9.57 -9.10 -8.01
N LEU A 71 -8.90 -8.71 -6.93
CA LEU A 71 -7.94 -7.62 -6.95
C LEU A 71 -6.50 -8.09 -6.76
N SER A 72 -6.28 -9.40 -6.68
CA SER A 72 -4.96 -9.90 -6.30
C SER A 72 -3.85 -9.45 -7.25
N ALA A 73 -4.06 -9.55 -8.55
CA ALA A 73 -3.04 -9.14 -9.52
C ALA A 73 -2.69 -7.66 -9.39
N ASP A 74 -3.71 -6.83 -9.22
CA ASP A 74 -3.51 -5.38 -9.06
C ASP A 74 -2.76 -5.05 -7.79
N VAL A 75 -3.06 -5.76 -6.70
CA VAL A 75 -2.37 -5.54 -5.43
C VAL A 75 -0.90 -5.94 -5.54
N TYR A 76 -0.62 -7.11 -6.10
CA TYR A 76 0.77 -7.53 -6.27
C TYR A 76 1.56 -6.56 -7.14
N GLU A 77 0.98 -6.09 -8.21
CA GLU A 77 1.63 -5.12 -9.08
C GLU A 77 1.93 -3.83 -8.35
N PHE A 78 0.96 -3.32 -7.59
CA PHE A 78 1.16 -2.10 -6.83
C PHE A 78 2.24 -2.28 -5.76
N LEU A 79 2.20 -3.37 -5.00
CA LEU A 79 3.17 -3.61 -3.93
C LEU A 79 4.59 -3.75 -4.49
N THR A 80 4.73 -4.39 -5.64
CA THR A 80 6.02 -4.51 -6.30
C THR A 80 6.59 -3.13 -6.64
N GLU A 81 5.75 -2.27 -7.20
CA GLU A 81 6.17 -0.92 -7.55
C GLU A 81 6.45 -0.08 -6.30
N ALA A 82 5.61 -0.20 -5.28
CA ALA A 82 5.79 0.55 -4.04
C ALA A 82 7.10 0.16 -3.35
N GLU A 83 7.42 -1.12 -3.34
CA GLU A 83 8.69 -1.58 -2.78
C GLU A 83 9.87 -1.04 -3.59
N ARG A 84 9.77 -1.10 -4.91
CA ARG A 84 10.82 -0.58 -5.80
C ARG A 84 11.07 0.91 -5.55
N ARG A 85 10.01 1.67 -5.28
CA ARG A 85 10.13 3.11 -5.02
C ARG A 85 10.57 3.42 -3.59
N GLY A 86 10.67 2.40 -2.74
CA GLY A 86 11.07 2.59 -1.36
C GLY A 86 9.97 3.08 -0.44
N TRP A 87 8.71 2.98 -0.86
CA TRP A 87 7.58 3.41 -0.03
C TRP A 87 7.26 2.42 1.07
N ILE A 88 7.41 1.14 0.76
CA ILE A 88 7.12 0.06 1.70
C ILE A 88 8.31 -0.87 1.83
N GLU A 89 8.28 -1.66 2.89
CA GLU A 89 9.25 -2.72 3.13
C GLU A 89 8.51 -3.93 3.69
N PHE A 90 9.18 -5.05 3.68
CA PHE A 90 8.65 -6.28 4.26
C PHE A 90 9.57 -6.69 5.41
N PRO A 91 9.29 -6.22 6.63
CA PRO A 91 10.14 -6.54 7.78
C PRO A 91 10.15 -8.03 8.05
N ARG A 92 11.25 -8.53 8.57
CA ARG A 92 11.39 -9.93 8.92
C ARG A 92 11.25 -10.14 10.41
#